data_79428aa7ab2034a6eca1f4b5844eb170
#
_entry.id   79428aa7ab2034a6eca1f4b5844eb170
#
_cell.length_a   1.000
_cell.length_b   1.000
_cell.length_c   1.000
_cell.angle_alpha   90.00
_cell.angle_beta   90.00
_cell.angle_gamma   90.00
#
_symmetry.space_group_name_H-M   'P 1'
#
loop_
_entity.id
_entity.type
_entity.pdbx_description
1 polymer ?
#
loop_
_entity_poly.entity_id
_entity_poly.type
_entity_poly.pdbx_seq_one_letter_code
_entity_poly.pdbx_strand_id
1 'polypeptide(L)'
;KILWKSPVGTTEDRAPLGLAFHWGTPLVNGVAITAGGLVFTGAMDAYLRALDAKSGEELWQGRLPVPGVANPMTYLWKGEQYVAISAGGHSESGTSIGDSLVAFRLARQGEAPSRWSRSIDRPGGRFWARAIAFALAGVVMAVALWRWRRRSKVH
;
A
#
# COMPACT_ATOMS: atom_id res chain seq x y z
N LYS A 1 -1.48 5.87 -31.19
CA LYS A 1 -1.26 7.12 -30.43
C LYS A 1 -1.44 6.84 -28.95
N ILE A 2 -0.46 7.18 -28.10
CA ILE A 2 -0.57 7.12 -26.63
C ILE A 2 -1.39 8.35 -26.23
N LEU A 3 -2.46 8.18 -25.45
CA LEU A 3 -3.30 9.27 -24.96
C LEU A 3 -2.71 9.89 -23.68
N TRP A 4 -2.28 9.05 -22.76
CA TRP A 4 -1.69 9.47 -21.50
C TRP A 4 -0.72 8.40 -20.97
N LYS A 5 0.10 8.79 -19.99
CA LYS A 5 0.95 7.91 -19.18
C LYS A 5 0.81 8.33 -17.72
N SER A 6 0.60 7.40 -16.81
CA SER A 6 0.52 7.65 -15.39
C SER A 6 1.42 6.67 -14.63
N PRO A 7 2.27 7.13 -13.70
CA PRO A 7 2.97 6.23 -12.80
C PRO A 7 1.96 5.59 -11.84
N VAL A 8 2.00 4.27 -11.70
CA VAL A 8 1.12 3.53 -10.79
C VAL A 8 1.95 2.91 -9.68
N GLY A 9 1.54 3.16 -8.44
CA GLY A 9 2.23 2.65 -7.26
C GLY A 9 3.15 3.65 -6.59
N THR A 10 3.38 3.42 -5.30
CA THR A 10 4.21 4.25 -4.44
C THR A 10 5.28 3.42 -3.75
N THR A 11 6.23 4.08 -3.11
CA THR A 11 7.28 3.44 -2.30
C THR A 11 6.85 3.23 -0.85
N GLU A 12 5.62 3.56 -0.46
CA GLU A 12 5.14 3.64 0.92
C GLU A 12 5.47 2.39 1.76
N ASP A 13 5.27 1.19 1.21
CA ASP A 13 5.50 -0.06 1.93
C ASP A 13 6.97 -0.48 2.00
N ARG A 14 7.87 0.18 1.23
CA ARG A 14 9.29 -0.18 1.10
C ARG A 14 10.24 0.89 1.60
N ALA A 15 9.83 2.16 1.55
CA ALA A 15 10.67 3.25 1.98
C ALA A 15 10.72 3.35 3.52
N PRO A 16 11.85 3.77 4.09
CA PRO A 16 11.96 4.10 5.50
C PRO A 16 10.89 5.12 5.90
N LEU A 17 10.33 4.96 7.10
CA LEU A 17 9.30 5.86 7.65
C LEU A 17 7.98 5.88 6.87
N GLY A 18 7.76 4.98 5.91
CA GLY A 18 6.56 4.99 5.07
C GLY A 18 6.48 6.17 4.11
N LEU A 19 7.63 6.68 3.66
CA LEU A 19 7.66 7.78 2.69
C LEU A 19 7.06 7.32 1.35
N ALA A 20 5.95 7.95 0.96
CA ALA A 20 5.23 7.65 -0.26
C ALA A 20 5.71 8.54 -1.41
N PHE A 21 6.59 8.02 -2.25
CA PHE A 21 6.95 8.67 -3.51
C PHE A 21 6.15 8.05 -4.65
N HIS A 22 5.46 8.87 -5.43
CA HIS A 22 4.64 8.46 -6.59
C HIS A 22 5.51 8.26 -7.85
N TRP A 23 6.52 7.42 -7.76
CA TRP A 23 7.44 7.14 -8.89
C TRP A 23 6.97 5.98 -9.76
N GLY A 24 5.90 5.31 -9.35
CA GLY A 24 5.45 4.05 -9.93
C GLY A 24 6.22 2.85 -9.38
N THR A 25 5.62 1.70 -9.47
CA THR A 25 6.22 0.40 -9.18
C THR A 25 6.15 -0.47 -10.44
N PRO A 26 7.03 -1.47 -10.59
CA PRO A 26 6.86 -2.43 -11.67
C PRO A 26 5.45 -3.04 -11.62
N LEU A 27 4.75 -3.05 -12.76
CA LEU A 27 3.45 -3.68 -12.90
C LEU A 27 3.64 -5.03 -13.60
N VAL A 28 3.22 -6.10 -12.95
CA VAL A 28 3.26 -7.46 -13.49
C VAL A 28 1.85 -8.03 -13.71
N ASN A 29 0.85 -7.17 -13.57
CA ASN A 29 -0.57 -7.49 -13.73
C ASN A 29 -1.17 -6.73 -14.93
N GLY A 30 -2.37 -7.15 -15.32
CA GLY A 30 -3.19 -6.43 -16.30
C GLY A 30 -4.11 -5.40 -15.64
N VAL A 31 -5.04 -4.91 -16.45
CA VAL A 31 -6.05 -3.93 -16.06
C VAL A 31 -7.44 -4.44 -16.36
N ALA A 32 -8.44 -3.97 -15.63
CA ALA A 32 -9.85 -4.13 -15.98
C ALA A 32 -10.44 -2.76 -16.35
N ILE A 33 -11.04 -2.67 -17.54
CA ILE A 33 -11.66 -1.44 -18.03
C ILE A 33 -13.17 -1.62 -18.01
N THR A 34 -13.88 -0.62 -17.47
CA THR A 34 -15.34 -0.63 -17.39
C THR A 34 -15.97 0.24 -18.48
N ALA A 35 -17.21 -0.05 -18.84
CA ALA A 35 -17.99 0.78 -19.76
C ALA A 35 -18.20 2.22 -19.22
N GLY A 36 -18.14 2.41 -17.90
CA GLY A 36 -18.19 3.73 -17.26
C GLY A 36 -16.90 4.55 -17.35
N GLY A 37 -15.87 4.05 -18.04
CA GLY A 37 -14.62 4.80 -18.27
C GLY A 37 -13.64 4.74 -17.09
N LEU A 38 -13.71 3.70 -16.25
CA LEU A 38 -12.73 3.45 -15.20
C LEU A 38 -11.76 2.35 -15.61
N VAL A 39 -10.48 2.53 -15.26
CA VAL A 39 -9.42 1.54 -15.40
C VAL A 39 -8.99 1.11 -14.01
N PHE A 40 -9.22 -0.15 -13.67
CA PHE A 40 -8.76 -0.72 -12.39
C PHE A 40 -7.43 -1.44 -12.57
N THR A 41 -6.50 -1.22 -11.64
CA THR A 41 -5.22 -1.92 -11.60
C THR A 41 -4.71 -2.03 -10.16
N GLY A 42 -4.06 -3.13 -9.84
CA GLY A 42 -3.29 -3.27 -8.62
C GLY A 42 -1.86 -2.76 -8.80
N ALA A 43 -1.11 -2.68 -7.72
CA ALA A 43 0.31 -2.38 -7.76
C ALA A 43 1.06 -3.07 -6.61
N MET A 44 2.40 -2.96 -6.59
CA MET A 44 3.23 -3.60 -5.57
C MET A 44 3.24 -2.87 -4.22
N ASP A 45 2.50 -1.79 -4.08
CA ASP A 45 2.33 -1.02 -2.84
C ASP A 45 1.05 -1.36 -2.08
N ALA A 46 0.45 -2.51 -2.38
CA ALA A 46 -0.76 -3.02 -1.76
C ALA A 46 -1.97 -2.07 -1.87
N TYR A 47 -2.15 -1.44 -3.03
CA TYR A 47 -3.36 -0.71 -3.37
C TYR A 47 -4.00 -1.22 -4.68
N LEU A 48 -5.33 -1.32 -4.69
CA LEU A 48 -6.13 -1.35 -5.90
C LEU A 48 -6.51 0.09 -6.24
N ARG A 49 -6.32 0.51 -7.50
CA ARG A 49 -6.61 1.86 -7.96
C ARG A 49 -7.65 1.88 -9.06
N ALA A 50 -8.41 2.96 -9.09
CA ALA A 50 -9.27 3.31 -10.22
C ALA A 50 -8.75 4.59 -10.86
N LEU A 51 -8.45 4.54 -12.15
CA LEU A 51 -8.01 5.66 -12.97
C LEU A 51 -9.10 6.05 -13.95
N ASP A 52 -9.19 7.31 -14.31
CA ASP A 52 -10.00 7.77 -15.44
C ASP A 52 -9.40 7.28 -16.76
N ALA A 53 -10.19 6.63 -17.59
CA ALA A 53 -9.73 6.04 -18.86
C ALA A 53 -9.31 7.08 -19.90
N LYS A 54 -9.75 8.34 -19.79
CA LYS A 54 -9.43 9.41 -20.74
C LYS A 54 -8.20 10.20 -20.34
N SER A 55 -8.06 10.52 -19.05
CA SER A 55 -7.00 11.36 -18.52
C SER A 55 -5.85 10.60 -17.85
N GLY A 56 -6.11 9.39 -17.35
CA GLY A 56 -5.18 8.62 -16.53
C GLY A 56 -5.06 9.13 -15.08
N GLU A 57 -5.94 10.05 -14.69
CA GLU A 57 -6.00 10.57 -13.32
C GLU A 57 -6.45 9.48 -12.35
N GLU A 58 -5.81 9.39 -11.19
CA GLU A 58 -6.22 8.49 -10.11
C GLU A 58 -7.44 9.08 -9.39
N LEU A 59 -8.59 8.41 -9.52
CA LEU A 59 -9.85 8.83 -8.94
C LEU A 59 -10.12 8.19 -7.58
N TRP A 60 -9.55 7.02 -7.34
CA TRP A 60 -9.76 6.26 -6.11
C TRP A 60 -8.66 5.23 -5.89
N GLN A 61 -8.36 4.95 -4.63
CA GLN A 61 -7.53 3.83 -4.21
C GLN A 61 -8.11 3.11 -2.99
N GLY A 62 -8.00 1.79 -2.99
CA GLY A 62 -8.38 0.91 -1.88
C GLY A 62 -7.20 0.12 -1.38
N ARG A 63 -6.94 0.14 -0.08
CA ARG A 63 -5.84 -0.62 0.53
C ARG A 63 -6.15 -2.12 0.51
N LEU A 64 -5.13 -2.91 0.19
CA LEU A 64 -5.12 -4.36 0.23
C LEU A 64 -4.26 -4.86 1.40
N PRO A 65 -4.48 -6.09 1.91
CA PRO A 65 -3.66 -6.66 2.97
C PRO A 65 -2.20 -6.91 2.54
N VAL A 66 -2.02 -7.30 1.29
CA VAL A 66 -0.73 -7.46 0.60
C VAL A 66 -0.88 -7.00 -0.85
N PRO A 67 0.22 -6.81 -1.61
CA PRO A 67 0.13 -6.36 -3.00
C PRO A 67 -0.80 -7.21 -3.87
N GLY A 68 -1.65 -6.53 -4.64
CA GLY A 68 -2.54 -7.12 -5.62
C GLY A 68 -1.91 -7.12 -7.00
N VAL A 69 -1.16 -8.17 -7.32
CA VAL A 69 -0.45 -8.32 -8.60
C VAL A 69 -1.21 -9.21 -9.60
N ALA A 70 -2.46 -9.58 -9.27
CA ALA A 70 -3.37 -10.27 -10.17
C ALA A 70 -4.18 -9.26 -11.01
N ASN A 71 -4.76 -9.73 -12.10
CA ASN A 71 -5.68 -8.93 -12.89
C ASN A 71 -6.97 -8.66 -12.08
N PRO A 72 -7.40 -7.41 -11.93
CA PRO A 72 -8.70 -7.11 -11.36
C PRO A 72 -9.82 -7.65 -12.24
N MET A 73 -10.96 -7.94 -11.65
CA MET A 73 -12.18 -8.27 -12.38
C MET A 73 -13.37 -7.52 -11.81
N THR A 74 -14.39 -7.30 -12.63
CA THR A 74 -15.65 -6.70 -12.19
C THR A 74 -16.80 -7.68 -12.36
N TYR A 75 -17.79 -7.64 -11.47
CA TYR A 75 -18.99 -8.47 -11.54
C TYR A 75 -20.18 -7.74 -10.93
N LEU A 76 -21.37 -8.20 -11.28
CA LEU A 76 -22.64 -7.75 -10.70
C LEU A 76 -23.14 -8.78 -9.70
N TRP A 77 -23.55 -8.33 -8.52
CA TRP A 77 -24.23 -9.16 -7.54
C TRP A 77 -25.36 -8.37 -6.90
N LYS A 78 -26.57 -8.92 -6.97
CA LYS A 78 -27.80 -8.28 -6.51
C LYS A 78 -28.00 -6.84 -7.01
N GLY A 79 -27.62 -6.59 -8.28
CA GLY A 79 -27.74 -5.27 -8.93
C GLY A 79 -26.66 -4.26 -8.55
N GLU A 80 -25.69 -4.62 -7.71
CA GLU A 80 -24.54 -3.78 -7.34
C GLU A 80 -23.29 -4.24 -8.07
N GLN A 81 -22.49 -3.29 -8.54
CA GLN A 81 -21.22 -3.58 -9.18
C GLN A 81 -20.10 -3.69 -8.15
N TYR A 82 -19.32 -4.73 -8.29
CA TYR A 82 -18.12 -4.98 -7.49
C TYR A 82 -16.88 -4.99 -8.39
N VAL A 83 -15.75 -4.61 -7.81
CA VAL A 83 -14.41 -4.89 -8.35
C VAL A 83 -13.68 -5.79 -7.37
N ALA A 84 -13.09 -6.87 -7.86
CA ALA A 84 -12.35 -7.81 -7.04
C ALA A 84 -10.94 -8.00 -7.58
N ILE A 85 -10.01 -8.27 -6.66
CA ILE A 85 -8.61 -8.58 -6.97
C ILE A 85 -8.07 -9.59 -5.98
N SER A 86 -7.24 -10.52 -6.46
CA SER A 86 -6.45 -11.39 -5.60
C SER A 86 -5.23 -10.65 -5.06
N ALA A 87 -5.12 -10.57 -3.75
CA ALA A 87 -4.01 -9.97 -3.04
C ALA A 87 -3.08 -11.09 -2.55
N GLY A 88 -2.15 -11.51 -3.41
CA GLY A 88 -1.23 -12.62 -3.19
C GLY A 88 0.21 -12.19 -2.94
N GLY A 89 0.57 -10.95 -3.31
CA GLY A 89 1.94 -10.49 -3.33
C GLY A 89 2.77 -11.12 -4.46
N HIS A 90 4.08 -10.88 -4.45
CA HIS A 90 5.04 -11.41 -5.43
C HIS A 90 6.38 -11.67 -4.74
N SER A 91 6.71 -12.95 -4.51
CA SER A 91 7.88 -13.35 -3.73
C SER A 91 9.20 -12.85 -4.31
N GLU A 92 9.39 -13.00 -5.62
CA GLU A 92 10.63 -12.58 -6.30
C GLU A 92 10.84 -11.06 -6.29
N SER A 93 9.77 -10.30 -6.14
CA SER A 93 9.83 -8.83 -6.00
C SER A 93 9.98 -8.38 -4.55
N GLY A 94 10.14 -9.30 -3.60
CA GLY A 94 10.33 -9.00 -2.18
C GLY A 94 9.13 -8.31 -1.53
N THR A 95 7.91 -8.60 -2.00
CA THR A 95 6.68 -8.09 -1.36
C THR A 95 6.18 -9.08 -0.32
N SER A 96 5.30 -8.61 0.57
CA SER A 96 4.55 -9.49 1.46
C SER A 96 3.70 -10.46 0.65
N ILE A 97 3.61 -11.71 1.12
CA ILE A 97 2.81 -12.79 0.51
C ILE A 97 1.50 -12.94 1.29
N GLY A 98 0.43 -13.24 0.59
CA GLY A 98 -0.90 -13.48 1.16
C GLY A 98 -1.75 -14.36 0.26
N ASP A 99 -2.97 -14.61 0.71
CA ASP A 99 -3.95 -15.51 0.07
C ASP A 99 -5.36 -14.90 0.03
N SER A 100 -5.44 -13.58 0.05
CA SER A 100 -6.71 -12.88 0.18
C SER A 100 -7.34 -12.56 -1.17
N LEU A 101 -8.65 -12.76 -1.29
CA LEU A 101 -9.48 -12.19 -2.36
C LEU A 101 -10.24 -11.02 -1.78
N VAL A 102 -10.03 -9.82 -2.34
CA VAL A 102 -10.65 -8.57 -1.85
C VAL A 102 -11.61 -8.05 -2.88
N ALA A 103 -12.83 -7.73 -2.44
CA ALA A 103 -13.86 -7.12 -3.29
C ALA A 103 -14.28 -5.78 -2.70
N PHE A 104 -14.38 -4.79 -3.56
CA PHE A 104 -14.87 -3.46 -3.24
C PHE A 104 -16.17 -3.19 -4.02
N ARG A 105 -17.06 -2.44 -3.43
CA ARG A 105 -18.23 -1.85 -4.10
C ARG A 105 -18.27 -0.34 -3.82
N LEU A 106 -18.97 0.37 -4.66
CA LEU A 106 -19.24 1.78 -4.39
C LEU A 106 -20.10 1.90 -3.13
N ALA A 107 -19.63 2.70 -2.16
CA ALA A 107 -20.38 2.96 -0.95
C ALA A 107 -21.66 3.73 -1.28
N ARG A 108 -22.77 3.39 -0.61
CA ARG A 108 -24.00 4.17 -0.71
C ARG A 108 -23.84 5.48 0.06
N GLN A 109 -24.54 6.51 -0.37
CA GLN A 109 -24.51 7.81 0.29
C GLN A 109 -24.89 7.65 1.78
N GLY A 110 -24.02 8.14 2.67
CA GLY A 110 -24.19 8.02 4.13
C GLY A 110 -23.72 6.69 4.74
N GLU A 111 -23.23 5.75 3.94
CA GLU A 111 -22.67 4.50 4.44
C GLU A 111 -21.27 4.71 5.03
N ALA A 112 -21.09 4.27 6.29
CA ALA A 112 -19.77 4.31 6.92
C ALA A 112 -18.81 3.30 6.24
N PRO A 113 -17.51 3.61 6.13
CA PRO A 113 -16.50 2.67 5.61
C PRO A 113 -16.52 1.38 6.44
N SER A 114 -16.36 0.25 5.77
CA SER A 114 -16.35 -1.06 6.43
C SER A 114 -15.31 -1.12 7.55
N ARG A 115 -15.52 -1.95 8.58
CA ARG A 115 -14.51 -2.16 9.64
C ARG A 115 -13.19 -2.65 9.05
N TRP A 116 -13.28 -3.42 7.99
CA TRP A 116 -12.11 -4.00 7.30
C TRP A 116 -11.23 -2.94 6.65
N SER A 117 -11.82 -1.97 5.95
CA SER A 117 -11.07 -0.86 5.33
C SER A 117 -10.35 0.03 6.35
N ARG A 118 -10.79 0.01 7.61
CA ARG A 118 -10.18 0.76 8.72
C ARG A 118 -9.09 -0.01 9.45
N SER A 119 -9.08 -1.36 9.35
CA SER A 119 -8.20 -2.23 10.14
C SER A 119 -6.96 -2.71 9.37
N ILE A 120 -6.84 -2.39 8.08
CA ILE A 120 -5.64 -2.73 7.33
C ILE A 120 -4.52 -1.79 7.76
N ASP A 121 -3.84 -2.18 8.83
CA ASP A 121 -2.63 -1.51 9.31
C ASP A 121 -1.56 -1.51 8.21
N ARG A 122 -0.92 -0.38 8.01
CA ARG A 122 0.24 -0.25 7.12
C ARG A 122 1.39 -1.07 7.68
N PRO A 123 1.81 -2.19 7.04
CA PRO A 123 2.85 -3.06 7.61
C PRO A 123 4.20 -2.34 7.79
N GLY A 124 4.52 -1.39 6.90
CA GLY A 124 5.81 -0.71 6.91
C GLY A 124 5.99 0.30 8.03
N GLY A 125 4.97 1.10 8.38
CA GLY A 125 5.11 2.17 9.35
C GLY A 125 5.45 1.68 10.77
N ARG A 126 4.88 0.56 11.20
CA ARG A 126 5.13 0.00 12.56
C ARG A 126 6.51 -0.66 12.68
N PHE A 127 6.99 -1.30 11.62
CA PHE A 127 8.34 -1.88 11.61
C PHE A 127 9.40 -0.79 11.75
N TRP A 128 9.31 0.26 10.96
CA TRP A 128 10.26 1.37 10.98
C TRP A 128 10.15 2.22 12.24
N ALA A 129 8.95 2.43 12.79
CA ALA A 129 8.77 3.09 14.07
C ALA A 129 9.49 2.34 15.21
N ARG A 130 9.39 1.00 15.22
CA ARG A 130 10.12 0.15 16.18
C ARG A 130 11.62 0.20 15.95
N ALA A 131 12.08 0.10 14.70
CA ALA A 131 13.51 0.17 14.36
C ALA A 131 14.14 1.51 14.80
N ILE A 132 13.44 2.63 14.64
CA ILE A 132 13.88 3.94 15.09
C ILE A 132 13.87 4.03 16.61
N ALA A 133 12.84 3.51 17.28
CA ALA A 133 12.79 3.50 18.73
C ALA A 133 13.96 2.70 19.32
N PHE A 134 14.32 1.55 18.74
CA PHE A 134 15.49 0.78 19.16
C PHE A 134 16.81 1.51 18.88
N ALA A 135 16.94 2.19 17.74
CA ALA A 135 18.13 2.97 17.39
C ALA A 135 18.32 4.15 18.37
N LEU A 136 17.25 4.87 18.70
CA LEU A 136 17.27 5.96 19.69
C LEU A 136 17.61 5.46 21.10
N ALA A 137 17.03 4.33 21.51
CA ALA A 137 17.36 3.71 22.80
C ALA A 137 18.84 3.30 22.86
N GLY A 138 19.39 2.76 21.78
CA GLY A 138 20.81 2.43 21.66
C GLY A 138 21.72 3.66 21.78
N VAL A 139 21.37 4.76 21.14
CA VAL A 139 22.12 6.02 21.25
C VAL A 139 22.08 6.58 22.67
N VAL A 140 20.90 6.59 23.31
CA VAL A 140 20.75 7.05 24.70
C VAL A 140 21.60 6.20 25.65
N MET A 141 21.58 4.88 25.48
CA MET A 141 22.40 3.97 26.30
C MET A 141 23.90 4.16 26.06
N ALA A 142 24.33 4.35 24.83
CA ALA A 142 25.73 4.64 24.51
C ALA A 142 26.22 5.96 25.13
N VAL A 143 25.39 7.02 25.08
CA VAL A 143 25.69 8.30 25.73
C VAL A 143 25.72 8.17 27.25
N ALA A 144 24.81 7.40 27.84
CA ALA A 144 24.79 7.15 29.30
C ALA A 144 26.04 6.39 29.75
N LEU A 145 26.44 5.33 29.03
CA LEU A 145 27.67 4.57 29.30
C LEU A 145 28.93 5.42 29.11
N TRP A 146 28.96 6.27 28.09
CA TRP A 146 30.09 7.18 27.89
C TRP A 146 30.22 8.22 29.01
N ARG A 147 29.09 8.81 29.48
CA ARG A 147 29.06 9.73 30.62
C ARG A 147 29.47 9.04 31.90
N TRP A 148 29.02 7.81 32.15
CA TRP A 148 29.40 7.01 33.31
C TRP A 148 30.90 6.69 33.30
N ARG A 149 31.48 6.23 32.18
CA ARG A 149 32.91 5.98 32.03
C ARG A 149 33.77 7.23 32.19
N ARG A 150 33.28 8.41 31.84
CA ARG A 150 34.02 9.66 32.13
C ARG A 150 34.02 10.03 33.59
N ARG A 151 32.94 9.75 34.31
CA ARG A 151 32.88 10.02 35.78
C ARG A 151 33.76 9.08 36.58
N SER A 152 33.93 7.82 36.19
CA SER A 152 34.75 6.83 36.87
C SER A 152 36.27 7.00 36.66
N LYS A 153 36.73 7.94 35.80
CA LYS A 153 38.16 8.26 35.63
C LYS A 153 38.62 9.50 36.38
N VAL A 154 37.78 10.08 37.20
CA VAL A 154 38.07 11.32 37.99
C VAL A 154 38.27 11.00 39.49
N HIS A 155 38.46 9.71 39.86
CA HIS A 155 38.88 9.28 41.21
C HIS A 155 40.20 8.49 41.16
#